data_22454c9ad486d9cab7b0b63c09c8f716
#
_entry.id   22454c9ad486d9cab7b0b63c09c8f716
#
_cell.length_a   1.000
_cell.length_b   1.000
_cell.length_c   1.000
_cell.angle_alpha   90.00
_cell.angle_beta   90.00
_cell.angle_gamma   90.00
#
_symmetry.space_group_name_H-M   'P 1'
#
loop_
_entity.id
_entity.type
_entity.pdbx_description
1 polymer ?
#
loop_
_entity_poly.entity_id
_entity_poly.type
_entity_poly.pdbx_seq_one_letter_code
_entity_poly.pdbx_strand_id
1 'polypeptide(L)'
;MSYPSLNFALGETIDMLRDQVQSFVAKEIAPRAAQIDIDNLFPADLWRKFGEMGLLGITVPEEYGGAGLGYLAHVVSMEEISRGSASVALSYGAHSNLCVNQINRNGTHDQKLKYLPKLISGEHVGALAMSEPNAGSDVVSMKLRADKHGDHYVLNGSKTWITNGPDASTYVIYAKTDLEKGPHGITAFIVERDWKGFSRSNKFDKLGMRGSNTCELFFDDVQVPEENILGVLNGGVKVLMSGLDYERVVLSGGPTGIMQACMDLIVPYIHDRKQFGQSIGEFQLIQGKVADMYTQLNASRAYLYAVAQACERGETTRKDAAGVILYSAERATQMALDAIQILGGNGYINEFPAGRLLRDAKLYEIGAGTSEIRRMLIGRELFNETR
;
A
#
# COMPACT_ATOMS: atom_id res chain seq x y z
N MET A 1 3.03 -28.27 -0.19
CA MET A 1 2.97 -28.63 1.26
C MET A 1 2.59 -27.38 2.03
N SER A 2 1.55 -27.43 2.87
CA SER A 2 1.33 -26.39 3.88
C SER A 2 2.16 -26.74 5.11
N TYR A 3 2.90 -25.78 5.66
CA TYR A 3 3.54 -25.95 6.96
C TYR A 3 2.66 -25.32 8.07
N PRO A 4 2.68 -25.84 9.31
CA PRO A 4 1.91 -25.25 10.39
C PRO A 4 2.38 -23.82 10.67
N SER A 5 1.47 -22.87 10.65
CA SER A 5 1.74 -21.47 11.02
C SER A 5 1.23 -21.19 12.43
N LEU A 6 1.80 -20.16 13.08
CA LEU A 6 1.29 -19.68 14.37
C LEU A 6 -0.14 -19.16 14.21
N ASN A 7 -1.06 -19.64 15.03
CA ASN A 7 -2.42 -19.12 15.10
C ASN A 7 -2.47 -17.87 15.99
N PHE A 8 -2.85 -16.74 15.42
CA PHE A 8 -2.94 -15.45 16.11
C PHE A 8 -4.32 -15.23 16.75
N ALA A 9 -5.27 -16.16 16.62
CA ALA A 9 -6.62 -16.08 17.17
C ALA A 9 -7.32 -14.75 16.84
N LEU A 10 -7.34 -14.38 15.56
CA LEU A 10 -7.88 -13.10 15.08
C LEU A 10 -9.41 -13.06 15.06
N GLY A 11 -10.08 -14.20 15.26
CA GLY A 11 -11.52 -14.36 15.28
C GLY A 11 -12.10 -14.89 13.97
N GLU A 12 -13.25 -15.53 14.07
CA GLU A 12 -13.89 -16.28 12.98
C GLU A 12 -14.12 -15.44 11.72
N THR A 13 -14.58 -14.20 11.87
CA THR A 13 -14.82 -13.28 10.74
C THR A 13 -13.53 -13.02 9.95
N ILE A 14 -12.42 -12.79 10.63
CA ILE A 14 -11.12 -12.53 9.99
C ILE A 14 -10.55 -13.79 9.35
N ASP A 15 -10.72 -14.94 10.01
CA ASP A 15 -10.28 -16.24 9.48
C ASP A 15 -11.08 -16.60 8.21
N MET A 16 -12.39 -16.42 8.18
CA MET A 16 -13.23 -16.60 6.98
C MET A 16 -12.85 -15.65 5.85
N LEU A 17 -12.60 -14.37 6.16
CA LEU A 17 -12.14 -13.40 5.17
C LEU A 17 -10.80 -13.82 4.58
N ARG A 18 -9.84 -14.24 5.42
CA ARG A 18 -8.54 -14.75 4.97
C ARG A 18 -8.69 -15.90 3.99
N ASP A 19 -9.51 -16.90 4.31
CA ASP A 19 -9.74 -18.08 3.47
C ASP A 19 -10.36 -17.68 2.11
N GLN A 20 -11.32 -16.76 2.12
CA GLN A 20 -11.93 -16.23 0.88
C GLN A 20 -10.92 -15.49 0.02
N VAL A 21 -10.11 -14.60 0.62
CA VAL A 21 -9.09 -13.85 -0.10
C VAL A 21 -8.00 -14.78 -0.64
N GLN A 22 -7.56 -15.78 0.14
CA GLN A 22 -6.60 -16.80 -0.32
C GLN A 22 -7.13 -17.57 -1.53
N SER A 23 -8.38 -18.02 -1.47
CA SER A 23 -9.03 -18.73 -2.58
C SER A 23 -9.10 -17.88 -3.84
N PHE A 24 -9.47 -16.60 -3.69
CA PHE A 24 -9.49 -15.64 -4.78
C PHE A 24 -8.10 -15.41 -5.37
N VAL A 25 -7.11 -15.17 -4.52
CA VAL A 25 -5.71 -14.95 -4.93
C VAL A 25 -5.14 -16.15 -5.67
N ALA A 26 -5.37 -17.37 -5.17
CA ALA A 26 -4.91 -18.60 -5.82
C ALA A 26 -5.52 -18.80 -7.22
N LYS A 27 -6.75 -18.34 -7.44
CA LYS A 27 -7.47 -18.46 -8.71
C LYS A 27 -7.19 -17.31 -9.67
N GLU A 28 -7.21 -16.07 -9.19
CA GLU A 28 -7.29 -14.88 -10.04
C GLU A 28 -5.98 -14.09 -10.13
N ILE A 29 -5.07 -14.21 -9.17
CA ILE A 29 -3.87 -13.36 -9.10
C ILE A 29 -2.58 -14.19 -9.26
N ALA A 30 -2.36 -15.19 -8.44
CA ALA A 30 -1.11 -15.95 -8.40
C ALA A 30 -0.74 -16.57 -9.76
N PRO A 31 -1.66 -17.16 -10.56
CA PRO A 31 -1.33 -17.72 -11.85
C PRO A 31 -0.86 -16.69 -12.88
N ARG A 32 -1.23 -15.41 -12.69
CA ARG A 32 -0.89 -14.30 -13.59
C ARG A 32 0.32 -13.48 -13.11
N ALA A 33 0.83 -13.73 -11.91
CA ALA A 33 1.78 -12.84 -11.25
C ALA A 33 3.11 -12.66 -12.03
N ALA A 34 3.61 -13.71 -12.69
CA ALA A 34 4.79 -13.61 -13.54
C ALA A 34 4.53 -12.74 -14.78
N GLN A 35 3.40 -12.95 -15.46
CA GLN A 35 3.02 -12.18 -16.64
C GLN A 35 2.74 -10.72 -16.32
N ILE A 36 2.11 -10.44 -15.18
CA ILE A 36 1.89 -9.06 -14.67
C ILE A 36 3.23 -8.33 -14.52
N ASP A 37 4.25 -8.98 -13.97
CA ASP A 37 5.60 -8.41 -13.83
C ASP A 37 6.25 -8.15 -15.20
N ILE A 38 6.17 -9.11 -16.12
CA ILE A 38 6.73 -8.99 -17.47
C ILE A 38 6.08 -7.84 -18.25
N ASP A 39 4.75 -7.80 -18.27
CA ASP A 39 3.98 -6.81 -19.03
C ASP A 39 4.01 -5.42 -18.38
N ASN A 40 4.49 -5.32 -17.14
CA ASN A 40 4.46 -4.08 -16.37
C ASN A 40 3.05 -3.45 -16.36
N LEU A 41 2.00 -4.25 -16.15
CA LEU A 41 0.61 -3.81 -16.31
C LEU A 41 -0.30 -4.40 -15.24
N PHE A 42 -1.12 -3.55 -14.62
CA PHE A 42 -2.18 -3.96 -13.71
C PHE A 42 -3.33 -4.62 -14.50
N PRO A 43 -3.83 -5.80 -14.11
CA PRO A 43 -4.99 -6.42 -14.73
C PRO A 43 -6.28 -5.69 -14.36
N ALA A 44 -6.83 -4.90 -15.28
CA ALA A 44 -7.98 -4.02 -15.01
C ALA A 44 -9.25 -4.76 -14.55
N ASP A 45 -9.41 -6.04 -14.93
CA ASP A 45 -10.54 -6.89 -14.50
C ASP A 45 -10.56 -7.11 -12.98
N LEU A 46 -9.43 -6.95 -12.30
CA LEU A 46 -9.35 -7.14 -10.85
C LEU A 46 -10.10 -6.06 -10.08
N TRP A 47 -10.25 -4.84 -10.61
CA TRP A 47 -10.97 -3.79 -9.89
C TRP A 47 -12.42 -4.18 -9.58
N ARG A 48 -13.16 -4.67 -10.58
CA ARG A 48 -14.52 -5.15 -10.39
C ARG A 48 -14.58 -6.36 -9.46
N LYS A 49 -13.67 -7.31 -9.63
CA LYS A 49 -13.61 -8.51 -8.77
C LYS A 49 -13.35 -8.17 -7.32
N PHE A 50 -12.47 -7.21 -7.03
CA PHE A 50 -12.25 -6.69 -5.68
C PHE A 50 -13.50 -5.99 -5.12
N GLY A 51 -14.23 -5.24 -5.96
CA GLY A 51 -15.49 -4.61 -5.59
C GLY A 51 -16.56 -5.63 -5.24
N GLU A 52 -16.74 -6.67 -6.06
CA GLU A 52 -17.70 -7.77 -5.82
C GLU A 52 -17.40 -8.54 -4.52
N MET A 53 -16.14 -8.59 -4.10
CA MET A 53 -15.72 -9.16 -2.82
C MET A 53 -15.83 -8.19 -1.63
N GLY A 54 -16.24 -6.94 -1.84
CA GLY A 54 -16.32 -5.90 -0.80
C GLY A 54 -14.97 -5.36 -0.33
N LEU A 55 -13.86 -5.74 -0.98
CA LEU A 55 -12.50 -5.41 -0.53
C LEU A 55 -12.14 -3.94 -0.74
N LEU A 56 -12.71 -3.26 -1.75
CA LEU A 56 -12.38 -1.86 -2.05
C LEU A 56 -12.96 -0.88 -1.04
N GLY A 57 -14.04 -1.25 -0.35
CA GLY A 57 -14.68 -0.47 0.70
C GLY A 57 -14.60 -1.13 2.09
N ILE A 58 -13.57 -1.93 2.34
CA ILE A 58 -13.50 -2.81 3.53
C ILE A 58 -13.58 -2.05 4.87
N THR A 59 -13.09 -0.82 4.93
CA THR A 59 -13.13 0.06 6.11
C THR A 59 -14.25 1.09 6.07
N VAL A 60 -15.01 1.16 4.97
CA VAL A 60 -16.09 2.14 4.78
C VAL A 60 -17.38 1.60 5.40
N PRO A 61 -18.16 2.43 6.12
CA PRO A 61 -19.46 2.03 6.67
C PRO A 61 -20.45 1.56 5.58
N GLU A 62 -21.38 0.68 5.97
CA GLU A 62 -22.41 0.14 5.08
C GLU A 62 -23.31 1.23 4.47
N GLU A 63 -23.56 2.32 5.19
CA GLU A 63 -24.36 3.46 4.70
C GLU A 63 -23.82 4.09 3.41
N TYR A 64 -22.51 3.92 3.12
CA TYR A 64 -21.86 4.36 1.88
C TYR A 64 -21.51 3.20 0.95
N GLY A 65 -22.02 2.00 1.22
CA GLY A 65 -21.80 0.80 0.41
C GLY A 65 -20.54 0.00 0.76
N GLY A 66 -19.89 0.30 1.87
CA GLY A 66 -18.72 -0.43 2.36
C GLY A 66 -19.05 -1.69 3.15
N ALA A 67 -18.03 -2.43 3.56
CA ALA A 67 -18.17 -3.66 4.36
C ALA A 67 -18.03 -3.43 5.88
N GLY A 68 -17.48 -2.30 6.32
CA GLY A 68 -17.37 -1.93 7.73
C GLY A 68 -16.51 -2.86 8.59
N LEU A 69 -15.60 -3.66 7.99
CA LEU A 69 -14.85 -4.72 8.68
C LEU A 69 -13.61 -4.24 9.43
N GLY A 70 -13.19 -2.97 9.22
CA GLY A 70 -12.07 -2.37 9.94
C GLY A 70 -10.68 -2.62 9.35
N TYR A 71 -9.66 -2.19 10.11
CA TYR A 71 -8.27 -2.17 9.61
C TYR A 71 -7.57 -3.53 9.72
N LEU A 72 -7.93 -4.38 10.67
CA LEU A 72 -7.38 -5.74 10.76
C LEU A 72 -7.80 -6.56 9.53
N ALA A 73 -9.06 -6.46 9.13
CA ALA A 73 -9.56 -7.07 7.90
C ALA A 73 -8.82 -6.56 6.67
N HIS A 74 -8.56 -5.25 6.60
CA HIS A 74 -7.82 -4.63 5.50
C HIS A 74 -6.36 -5.12 5.44
N VAL A 75 -5.69 -5.20 6.58
CA VAL A 75 -4.31 -5.70 6.71
C VAL A 75 -4.22 -7.16 6.25
N VAL A 76 -5.14 -8.01 6.70
CA VAL A 76 -5.18 -9.42 6.32
C VAL A 76 -5.44 -9.59 4.82
N SER A 77 -6.35 -8.80 4.25
CA SER A 77 -6.60 -8.80 2.80
C SER A 77 -5.36 -8.33 2.02
N MET A 78 -4.70 -7.28 2.48
CA MET A 78 -3.45 -6.77 1.88
C MET A 78 -2.33 -7.81 1.92
N GLU A 79 -2.17 -8.54 3.03
CA GLU A 79 -1.20 -9.61 3.20
C GLU A 79 -1.43 -10.74 2.19
N GLU A 80 -2.67 -11.25 2.10
CA GLU A 80 -2.95 -12.39 1.23
C GLU A 80 -2.89 -12.01 -0.27
N ILE A 81 -3.35 -10.81 -0.65
CA ILE A 81 -3.19 -10.31 -2.03
C ILE A 81 -1.70 -10.18 -2.38
N SER A 82 -0.89 -9.65 -1.46
CA SER A 82 0.56 -9.48 -1.65
C SER A 82 1.30 -10.81 -1.75
N ARG A 83 0.85 -11.85 -1.03
CA ARG A 83 1.36 -13.22 -1.14
C ARG A 83 1.26 -13.74 -2.58
N GLY A 84 0.19 -13.40 -3.31
CA GLY A 84 0.03 -13.76 -4.71
C GLY A 84 0.77 -12.82 -5.67
N SER A 85 0.65 -11.51 -5.45
CA SER A 85 1.34 -10.46 -6.21
C SER A 85 1.41 -9.16 -5.40
N ALA A 86 2.62 -8.79 -4.99
CA ALA A 86 2.83 -7.58 -4.20
C ALA A 86 2.50 -6.30 -5.00
N SER A 87 2.69 -6.31 -6.32
CA SER A 87 2.35 -5.17 -7.17
C SER A 87 0.84 -4.95 -7.28
N VAL A 88 0.05 -6.04 -7.34
CA VAL A 88 -1.42 -5.96 -7.29
C VAL A 88 -1.88 -5.45 -5.93
N ALA A 89 -1.29 -5.94 -4.83
CA ALA A 89 -1.60 -5.49 -3.48
C ALA A 89 -1.29 -3.99 -3.27
N LEU A 90 -0.18 -3.49 -3.84
CA LEU A 90 0.17 -2.07 -3.77
C LEU A 90 -0.92 -1.20 -4.42
N SER A 91 -1.37 -1.57 -5.62
CA SER A 91 -2.46 -0.86 -6.31
C SER A 91 -3.79 -0.94 -5.55
N TYR A 92 -4.11 -2.11 -5.01
CA TYR A 92 -5.27 -2.31 -4.14
C TYR A 92 -5.21 -1.39 -2.91
N GLY A 93 -4.10 -1.37 -2.17
CA GLY A 93 -3.93 -0.53 -0.99
C GLY A 93 -3.95 0.97 -1.30
N ALA A 94 -3.36 1.40 -2.42
CA ALA A 94 -3.41 2.79 -2.86
C ALA A 94 -4.84 3.24 -3.17
N HIS A 95 -5.66 2.37 -3.76
CA HIS A 95 -7.06 2.64 -4.00
C HIS A 95 -7.88 2.65 -2.70
N SER A 96 -7.91 1.52 -1.98
CA SER A 96 -8.82 1.27 -0.86
C SER A 96 -8.44 2.05 0.40
N ASN A 97 -7.14 2.26 0.66
CA ASN A 97 -6.69 2.97 1.85
C ASN A 97 -6.32 4.43 1.57
N LEU A 98 -5.54 4.74 0.53
CA LEU A 98 -5.10 6.11 0.29
C LEU A 98 -6.21 7.01 -0.28
N CYS A 99 -7.01 6.52 -1.24
CA CYS A 99 -8.08 7.32 -1.83
C CYS A 99 -9.41 7.13 -1.09
N VAL A 100 -9.93 5.91 -1.06
CA VAL A 100 -11.25 5.61 -0.48
C VAL A 100 -11.30 5.98 1.01
N ASN A 101 -10.33 5.54 1.81
CA ASN A 101 -10.32 5.82 3.24
C ASN A 101 -10.13 7.32 3.54
N GLN A 102 -9.35 8.06 2.74
CA GLN A 102 -9.23 9.51 2.92
C GLN A 102 -10.54 10.25 2.66
N ILE A 103 -11.28 9.89 1.60
CA ILE A 103 -12.60 10.44 1.32
C ILE A 103 -13.57 10.05 2.43
N ASN A 104 -13.56 8.79 2.87
CA ASN A 104 -14.42 8.33 3.95
C ASN A 104 -14.18 9.10 5.26
N ARG A 105 -12.93 9.35 5.62
CA ARG A 105 -12.57 9.99 6.90
C ARG A 105 -12.75 11.50 6.91
N ASN A 106 -12.55 12.17 5.79
CA ASN A 106 -12.45 13.63 5.72
C ASN A 106 -13.49 14.28 4.80
N GLY A 107 -14.20 13.50 3.99
CA GLY A 107 -15.22 14.00 3.08
C GLY A 107 -16.51 14.41 3.77
N THR A 108 -17.21 15.38 3.19
CA THR A 108 -18.59 15.71 3.57
C THR A 108 -19.52 14.55 3.20
N HIS A 109 -20.74 14.55 3.73
CA HIS A 109 -21.74 13.55 3.39
C HIS A 109 -21.98 13.48 1.87
N ASP A 110 -22.13 14.63 1.22
CA ASP A 110 -22.34 14.72 -0.22
C ASP A 110 -21.15 14.20 -1.04
N GLN A 111 -19.91 14.53 -0.63
CA GLN A 111 -18.71 13.97 -1.24
C GLN A 111 -18.65 12.44 -1.12
N LYS A 112 -18.98 11.89 0.05
CA LYS A 112 -19.02 10.45 0.26
C LYS A 112 -20.06 9.78 -0.64
N LEU A 113 -21.27 10.31 -0.72
CA LEU A 113 -22.33 9.81 -1.60
C LEU A 113 -21.96 9.91 -3.08
N LYS A 114 -21.25 10.98 -3.48
CA LYS A 114 -20.82 11.17 -4.87
C LYS A 114 -19.72 10.20 -5.30
N TYR A 115 -18.71 9.99 -4.47
CA TYR A 115 -17.48 9.30 -4.89
C TYR A 115 -17.36 7.86 -4.42
N LEU A 116 -17.79 7.53 -3.18
CA LEU A 116 -17.52 6.22 -2.59
C LEU A 116 -18.20 5.06 -3.33
N PRO A 117 -19.48 5.13 -3.75
CA PRO A 117 -20.14 3.98 -4.37
C PRO A 117 -19.41 3.46 -5.62
N LYS A 118 -18.95 4.34 -6.50
CA LYS A 118 -18.22 3.96 -7.71
C LYS A 118 -16.80 3.48 -7.44
N LEU A 119 -16.15 4.02 -6.43
CA LEU A 119 -14.84 3.55 -5.98
C LEU A 119 -14.95 2.16 -5.33
N ILE A 120 -15.96 1.94 -4.49
CA ILE A 120 -16.18 0.66 -3.79
C ILE A 120 -16.57 -0.46 -4.75
N SER A 121 -17.35 -0.16 -5.79
CA SER A 121 -17.71 -1.15 -6.81
C SER A 121 -16.57 -1.50 -7.76
N GLY A 122 -15.49 -0.71 -7.78
CA GLY A 122 -14.40 -0.84 -8.75
C GLY A 122 -14.74 -0.31 -10.15
N GLU A 123 -15.87 0.40 -10.32
CA GLU A 123 -16.19 1.14 -11.54
C GLU A 123 -15.20 2.30 -11.74
N HIS A 124 -14.88 3.00 -10.66
CA HIS A 124 -13.84 4.02 -10.63
C HIS A 124 -12.63 3.53 -9.85
N VAL A 125 -11.44 3.92 -10.31
CA VAL A 125 -10.18 3.70 -9.62
C VAL A 125 -9.77 4.98 -8.90
N GLY A 126 -9.23 4.83 -7.68
CA GLY A 126 -8.76 5.94 -6.87
C GLY A 126 -7.25 6.02 -6.78
N ALA A 127 -6.72 7.24 -6.71
CA ALA A 127 -5.31 7.54 -6.46
C ALA A 127 -5.17 8.67 -5.45
N LEU A 128 -3.99 8.75 -4.80
CA LEU A 128 -3.60 9.87 -3.95
C LEU A 128 -2.29 10.48 -4.45
N ALA A 129 -2.22 11.79 -4.52
CA ALA A 129 -1.06 12.51 -5.05
C ALA A 129 -0.55 13.57 -4.09
N MET A 130 0.52 13.23 -3.37
CA MET A 130 1.20 14.15 -2.46
C MET A 130 2.60 14.54 -2.96
N SER A 131 3.38 13.59 -3.43
CA SER A 131 4.79 13.77 -3.79
C SER A 131 4.97 14.59 -5.06
N GLU A 132 6.05 15.38 -5.11
CA GLU A 132 6.49 16.14 -6.27
C GLU A 132 7.96 15.80 -6.59
N PRO A 133 8.47 16.12 -7.79
CA PRO A 133 9.86 15.82 -8.16
C PRO A 133 10.89 16.33 -7.13
N ASN A 134 10.61 17.45 -6.46
CA ASN A 134 11.49 18.07 -5.47
C ASN A 134 10.95 18.00 -4.02
N ALA A 135 9.86 17.25 -3.77
CA ALA A 135 9.23 17.11 -2.45
C ALA A 135 8.74 15.67 -2.22
N GLY A 136 9.67 14.78 -1.88
CA GLY A 136 9.41 13.37 -1.53
C GLY A 136 9.35 13.19 0.00
N SER A 137 10.52 12.97 0.65
CA SER A 137 10.58 12.84 2.12
C SER A 137 10.11 14.10 2.85
N ASP A 138 10.43 15.28 2.31
CA ASP A 138 9.91 16.58 2.77
C ASP A 138 8.66 16.97 1.98
N VAL A 139 7.61 16.16 2.11
CA VAL A 139 6.37 16.30 1.34
C VAL A 139 5.65 17.62 1.59
N VAL A 140 5.84 18.25 2.76
CA VAL A 140 5.20 19.53 3.10
C VAL A 140 5.83 20.72 2.37
N SER A 141 7.02 20.53 1.76
CA SER A 141 7.67 21.51 0.88
C SER A 141 7.13 21.49 -0.55
N MET A 142 6.02 20.80 -0.81
CA MET A 142 5.34 20.78 -2.11
C MET A 142 5.06 22.19 -2.65
N LYS A 143 5.01 22.32 -3.98
CA LYS A 143 4.88 23.60 -4.70
C LYS A 143 3.67 23.67 -5.64
N LEU A 144 2.94 22.55 -5.87
CA LEU A 144 1.68 22.60 -6.62
C LEU A 144 0.78 23.68 -6.01
N ARG A 145 0.42 24.69 -6.81
CA ARG A 145 -0.40 25.82 -6.37
C ARG A 145 -1.86 25.59 -6.61
N ALA A 146 -2.71 26.16 -5.76
CA ALA A 146 -4.15 26.23 -5.92
C ALA A 146 -4.59 27.66 -5.59
N ASP A 147 -4.68 28.51 -6.61
CA ASP A 147 -5.02 29.91 -6.48
C ASP A 147 -6.55 30.09 -6.50
N LYS A 148 -7.13 30.84 -5.54
CA LYS A 148 -8.57 31.07 -5.44
C LYS A 148 -9.07 32.03 -6.51
N HIS A 149 -10.11 31.62 -7.26
CA HIS A 149 -10.81 32.43 -8.27
C HIS A 149 -12.33 32.27 -8.11
N GLY A 150 -12.97 33.23 -7.46
CA GLY A 150 -14.41 33.18 -7.23
C GLY A 150 -14.82 31.94 -6.40
N ASP A 151 -15.58 31.03 -7.02
CA ASP A 151 -16.12 29.80 -6.42
C ASP A 151 -15.27 28.55 -6.67
N HIS A 152 -14.08 28.71 -7.27
CA HIS A 152 -13.17 27.59 -7.58
C HIS A 152 -11.70 27.94 -7.29
N TYR A 153 -10.86 26.91 -7.34
CA TYR A 153 -9.39 27.01 -7.28
C TYR A 153 -8.79 26.60 -8.61
N VAL A 154 -7.74 27.30 -9.03
CA VAL A 154 -6.97 26.97 -10.24
C VAL A 154 -5.68 26.29 -9.84
N LEU A 155 -5.51 25.04 -10.21
CA LEU A 155 -4.33 24.24 -9.86
C LEU A 155 -3.29 24.31 -10.98
N ASN A 156 -2.02 24.59 -10.59
CA ASN A 156 -0.87 24.62 -11.51
C ASN A 156 0.35 23.96 -10.90
N GLY A 157 0.98 23.01 -11.64
CA GLY A 157 2.17 22.28 -11.24
C GLY A 157 2.12 20.80 -11.59
N SER A 158 2.85 19.97 -10.83
CA SER A 158 2.90 18.52 -11.10
C SER A 158 3.03 17.70 -9.82
N LYS A 159 2.68 16.41 -9.94
CA LYS A 159 2.88 15.37 -8.92
C LYS A 159 3.60 14.19 -9.55
N THR A 160 4.40 13.46 -8.76
CA THR A 160 5.17 12.31 -9.26
C THR A 160 5.03 11.09 -8.35
N TRP A 161 5.35 9.92 -8.89
CA TRP A 161 5.25 8.61 -8.22
C TRP A 161 3.81 8.24 -7.83
N ILE A 162 2.81 8.61 -8.66
CA ILE A 162 1.41 8.42 -8.30
C ILE A 162 0.95 7.03 -8.71
N THR A 163 0.83 6.15 -7.73
CA THR A 163 0.25 4.81 -7.87
C THR A 163 -1.20 4.90 -8.33
N ASN A 164 -1.58 4.06 -9.27
CA ASN A 164 -2.86 4.08 -9.99
C ASN A 164 -3.09 5.37 -10.82
N GLY A 165 -2.13 6.29 -10.85
CA GLY A 165 -2.28 7.56 -11.59
C GLY A 165 -2.73 7.40 -13.04
N PRO A 166 -2.20 6.43 -13.83
CA PRO A 166 -2.66 6.20 -15.20
C PRO A 166 -4.12 5.75 -15.30
N ASP A 167 -4.61 4.99 -14.32
CA ASP A 167 -5.90 4.28 -14.37
C ASP A 167 -7.01 5.02 -13.61
N ALA A 168 -6.64 5.86 -12.64
CA ALA A 168 -7.58 6.49 -11.73
C ALA A 168 -8.59 7.41 -12.41
N SER A 169 -9.81 7.41 -11.90
CA SER A 169 -10.89 8.34 -12.24
C SER A 169 -11.04 9.44 -11.20
N THR A 170 -10.63 9.16 -9.95
CA THR A 170 -10.74 10.06 -8.80
C THR A 170 -9.40 10.16 -8.08
N TYR A 171 -8.97 11.38 -7.80
CA TYR A 171 -7.67 11.66 -7.18
C TYR A 171 -7.84 12.52 -5.93
N VAL A 172 -7.18 12.14 -4.84
CA VAL A 172 -6.97 13.03 -3.69
C VAL A 172 -5.65 13.75 -3.90
N ILE A 173 -5.71 15.07 -4.09
CA ILE A 173 -4.56 15.92 -4.43
C ILE A 173 -4.29 16.90 -3.29
N TYR A 174 -3.02 17.10 -2.94
CA TYR A 174 -2.59 18.12 -1.98
C TYR A 174 -1.90 19.26 -2.71
N ALA A 175 -2.33 20.51 -2.46
CA ALA A 175 -1.81 21.71 -3.11
C ALA A 175 -1.67 22.87 -2.13
N LYS A 176 -0.81 23.84 -2.45
CA LYS A 176 -0.63 25.08 -1.71
C LYS A 176 -1.72 26.08 -2.06
N THR A 177 -2.59 26.37 -1.10
CA THR A 177 -3.60 27.44 -1.17
C THR A 177 -3.11 28.74 -0.55
N ASP A 178 -2.05 28.69 0.27
CA ASP A 178 -1.43 29.84 0.91
C ASP A 178 0.09 29.60 1.04
N LEU A 179 0.88 30.26 0.21
CA LEU A 179 2.33 30.08 0.16
C LEU A 179 3.04 30.64 1.40
N GLU A 180 2.48 31.70 2.03
CA GLU A 180 3.09 32.36 3.17
C GLU A 180 2.97 31.54 4.45
N LYS A 181 1.95 30.68 4.54
CA LYS A 181 1.72 29.81 5.70
C LYS A 181 2.56 28.53 5.73
N GLY A 182 3.48 28.34 4.78
CA GLY A 182 4.33 27.15 4.75
C GLY A 182 3.52 25.85 4.76
N PRO A 183 3.78 24.89 5.67
CA PRO A 183 3.00 23.66 5.79
C PRO A 183 1.51 23.87 6.08
N HIS A 184 1.17 24.93 6.82
CA HIS A 184 -0.20 25.27 7.20
C HIS A 184 -1.01 25.92 6.05
N GLY A 185 -0.42 26.12 4.88
CA GLY A 185 -1.09 26.60 3.67
C GLY A 185 -1.42 25.52 2.66
N ILE A 186 -1.47 24.26 3.06
CA ILE A 186 -1.81 23.11 2.20
C ILE A 186 -3.30 22.76 2.36
N THR A 187 -3.97 22.51 1.25
CA THR A 187 -5.35 22.02 1.19
C THR A 187 -5.40 20.71 0.39
N ALA A 188 -6.28 19.80 0.80
CA ALA A 188 -6.57 18.58 0.04
C ALA A 188 -7.79 18.82 -0.84
N PHE A 189 -7.77 18.27 -2.06
CA PHE A 189 -8.84 18.37 -3.06
C PHE A 189 -9.19 16.99 -3.62
N ILE A 190 -10.45 16.80 -3.99
CA ILE A 190 -10.88 15.69 -4.84
C ILE A 190 -10.90 16.18 -6.28
N VAL A 191 -10.09 15.58 -7.15
CA VAL A 191 -9.96 15.93 -8.57
C VAL A 191 -10.44 14.77 -9.43
N GLU A 192 -11.16 15.06 -10.50
CA GLU A 192 -11.68 14.05 -11.43
C GLU A 192 -10.83 14.00 -12.72
N ARG A 193 -10.72 12.82 -13.31
CA ARG A 193 -9.84 12.48 -14.44
C ARG A 193 -9.95 13.41 -15.63
N ASP A 194 -11.18 13.76 -16.02
CA ASP A 194 -11.47 14.36 -17.31
C ASP A 194 -11.60 15.90 -17.27
N TRP A 195 -11.17 16.50 -16.17
CA TRP A 195 -11.17 17.96 -16.06
C TRP A 195 -10.13 18.58 -16.99
N LYS A 196 -10.52 19.68 -17.63
CA LYS A 196 -9.67 20.42 -18.57
C LYS A 196 -8.38 20.86 -17.89
N GLY A 197 -7.25 20.67 -18.57
CA GLY A 197 -5.91 21.02 -18.05
C GLY A 197 -5.27 19.94 -17.19
N PHE A 198 -6.01 18.89 -16.81
CA PHE A 198 -5.44 17.76 -16.08
C PHE A 198 -4.92 16.69 -17.06
N SER A 199 -3.66 16.28 -16.89
CA SER A 199 -3.05 15.24 -17.73
C SER A 199 -2.10 14.35 -16.94
N ARG A 200 -1.69 13.25 -17.56
CA ARG A 200 -0.86 12.20 -16.97
C ARG A 200 0.25 11.82 -17.95
N SER A 201 1.43 11.48 -17.41
CA SER A 201 2.50 10.91 -18.23
C SER A 201 2.20 9.45 -18.60
N ASN A 202 3.03 8.88 -19.46
CA ASN A 202 3.13 7.43 -19.57
C ASN A 202 3.55 6.83 -18.23
N LYS A 203 3.16 5.56 -17.99
CA LYS A 203 3.59 4.84 -16.78
C LYS A 203 5.09 4.64 -16.75
N PHE A 204 5.66 4.68 -15.54
CA PHE A 204 7.08 4.41 -15.34
C PHE A 204 7.41 2.92 -15.56
N ASP A 205 8.60 2.67 -16.08
CA ASP A 205 9.25 1.37 -16.04
C ASP A 205 10.07 1.28 -14.74
N LYS A 206 9.61 0.45 -13.81
CA LYS A 206 10.15 0.38 -12.44
C LYS A 206 10.97 -0.87 -12.21
N LEU A 207 11.85 -0.83 -11.21
CA LEU A 207 12.63 -1.99 -10.76
C LEU A 207 11.74 -3.17 -10.35
N GLY A 208 10.75 -2.91 -9.51
CA GLY A 208 9.75 -3.85 -9.00
C GLY A 208 8.36 -3.21 -8.99
N MET A 209 7.39 -3.87 -8.37
CA MET A 209 5.99 -3.44 -8.36
C MET A 209 5.47 -3.13 -9.78
N ARG A 210 5.92 -3.90 -10.74
CA ARG A 210 5.69 -3.60 -12.16
C ARG A 210 4.23 -3.67 -12.56
N GLY A 211 3.45 -4.55 -11.94
CA GLY A 211 2.00 -4.60 -12.09
C GLY A 211 1.23 -3.50 -11.36
N SER A 212 1.89 -2.52 -10.77
CA SER A 212 1.26 -1.35 -10.15
C SER A 212 1.55 -0.11 -10.99
N ASN A 213 0.58 0.30 -11.83
CA ASN A 213 0.75 1.42 -12.74
C ASN A 213 1.01 2.72 -11.98
N THR A 214 2.08 3.41 -12.32
CA THR A 214 2.57 4.61 -11.61
C THR A 214 3.01 5.66 -12.62
N CYS A 215 2.62 6.93 -12.45
CA CYS A 215 2.97 8.00 -13.38
C CYS A 215 3.17 9.35 -12.69
N GLU A 216 3.45 10.36 -13.50
CA GLU A 216 3.34 11.78 -13.14
C GLU A 216 1.97 12.32 -13.50
N LEU A 217 1.52 13.33 -12.75
CA LEU A 217 0.32 14.10 -13.00
C LEU A 217 0.70 15.57 -13.28
N PHE A 218 0.04 16.19 -14.25
CA PHE A 218 0.27 17.58 -14.63
C PHE A 218 -1.02 18.37 -14.52
N PHE A 219 -0.90 19.59 -14.01
CA PHE A 219 -1.99 20.54 -13.79
C PHE A 219 -1.64 21.83 -14.53
N ASP A 220 -2.43 22.19 -15.52
CA ASP A 220 -2.30 23.40 -16.35
C ASP A 220 -3.64 24.14 -16.34
N ASP A 221 -3.78 25.09 -15.44
CA ASP A 221 -5.01 25.83 -15.16
C ASP A 221 -6.22 24.92 -14.87
N VAL A 222 -6.05 23.86 -14.09
CA VAL A 222 -7.14 22.95 -13.70
C VAL A 222 -8.07 23.64 -12.72
N GLN A 223 -9.33 23.85 -13.13
CA GLN A 223 -10.36 24.45 -12.29
C GLN A 223 -11.01 23.40 -11.39
N VAL A 224 -10.87 23.59 -10.08
CA VAL A 224 -11.41 22.69 -9.04
C VAL A 224 -12.46 23.45 -8.23
N PRO A 225 -13.74 23.05 -8.24
CA PRO A 225 -14.78 23.70 -7.44
C PRO A 225 -14.45 23.72 -5.95
N GLU A 226 -14.87 24.75 -5.25
CA GLU A 226 -14.63 24.86 -3.79
C GLU A 226 -15.26 23.71 -3.00
N GLU A 227 -16.39 23.19 -3.48
CA GLU A 227 -17.05 22.00 -2.91
C GLU A 227 -16.20 20.71 -2.97
N ASN A 228 -15.13 20.70 -3.77
CA ASN A 228 -14.19 19.59 -3.89
C ASN A 228 -13.01 19.69 -2.91
N ILE A 229 -13.00 20.67 -2.00
CA ILE A 229 -12.05 20.67 -0.87
C ILE A 229 -12.37 19.47 0.02
N LEU A 230 -11.36 18.62 0.25
CA LEU A 230 -11.44 17.48 1.16
C LEU A 230 -11.01 17.92 2.57
N GLY A 231 -11.92 17.90 3.52
CA GLY A 231 -11.72 18.46 4.86
C GLY A 231 -11.97 19.97 4.89
N VAL A 232 -10.99 20.75 5.35
CA VAL A 232 -11.12 22.20 5.47
C VAL A 232 -9.98 22.94 4.74
N LEU A 233 -10.24 24.16 4.30
CA LEU A 233 -9.24 25.03 3.68
C LEU A 233 -8.03 25.17 4.61
N ASN A 234 -6.81 25.03 4.05
CA ASN A 234 -5.54 25.05 4.78
C ASN A 234 -5.38 23.92 5.82
N GLY A 235 -6.28 22.92 5.82
CA GLY A 235 -6.26 21.75 6.70
C GLY A 235 -5.61 20.50 6.07
N GLY A 236 -5.03 20.64 4.88
CA GLY A 236 -4.51 19.49 4.12
C GLY A 236 -3.43 18.68 4.83
N VAL A 237 -2.57 19.32 5.64
CA VAL A 237 -1.57 18.59 6.45
C VAL A 237 -2.25 17.69 7.49
N LYS A 238 -3.35 18.12 8.11
CA LYS A 238 -4.08 17.27 9.05
C LYS A 238 -4.70 16.07 8.34
N VAL A 239 -5.29 16.28 7.16
CA VAL A 239 -5.83 15.21 6.32
C VAL A 239 -4.71 14.25 5.94
N LEU A 240 -3.59 14.74 5.42
CA LEU A 240 -2.43 13.94 5.01
C LEU A 240 -1.86 13.11 6.16
N MET A 241 -1.53 13.73 7.27
CA MET A 241 -0.86 13.07 8.41
C MET A 241 -1.75 12.03 9.07
N SER A 242 -3.05 12.33 9.23
CA SER A 242 -4.01 11.35 9.76
C SER A 242 -4.13 10.11 8.85
N GLY A 243 -4.01 10.28 7.54
CA GLY A 243 -4.05 9.18 6.57
C GLY A 243 -2.79 8.34 6.57
N LEU A 244 -1.61 8.98 6.70
CA LEU A 244 -0.32 8.29 6.63
C LEU A 244 -0.13 7.24 7.74
N ASP A 245 -0.69 7.44 8.93
CA ASP A 245 -0.56 6.46 10.00
C ASP A 245 -1.35 5.17 9.67
N TYR A 246 -2.57 5.30 9.17
CA TYR A 246 -3.36 4.15 8.68
C TYR A 246 -2.75 3.52 7.42
N GLU A 247 -2.20 4.34 6.51
CA GLU A 247 -1.48 3.86 5.33
C GLU A 247 -0.32 2.94 5.71
N ARG A 248 0.53 3.35 6.64
CA ARG A 248 1.68 2.58 7.08
C ARG A 248 1.28 1.22 7.65
N VAL A 249 0.19 1.18 8.41
CA VAL A 249 -0.32 -0.07 8.99
C VAL A 249 -0.85 -0.99 7.90
N VAL A 250 -1.75 -0.52 7.05
CA VAL A 250 -2.32 -1.33 5.95
C VAL A 250 -1.24 -1.76 4.98
N LEU A 251 -0.34 -0.84 4.60
CA LEU A 251 0.75 -1.12 3.67
C LEU A 251 1.71 -2.18 4.21
N SER A 252 1.84 -2.33 5.55
CA SER A 252 2.67 -3.35 6.19
C SER A 252 2.20 -4.79 5.92
N GLY A 253 0.95 -5.00 5.54
CA GLY A 253 0.47 -6.27 5.01
C GLY A 253 1.21 -6.69 3.74
N GLY A 254 1.64 -5.73 2.92
CA GLY A 254 2.39 -5.98 1.69
C GLY A 254 3.71 -6.74 1.90
N PRO A 255 4.68 -6.19 2.64
CA PRO A 255 5.93 -6.89 2.93
C PRO A 255 5.70 -8.19 3.72
N THR A 256 4.69 -8.25 4.60
CA THR A 256 4.33 -9.48 5.32
C THR A 256 3.87 -10.57 4.35
N GLY A 257 3.08 -10.23 3.33
CA GLY A 257 2.69 -11.16 2.26
C GLY A 257 3.87 -11.63 1.41
N ILE A 258 4.85 -10.76 1.12
CA ILE A 258 6.10 -11.13 0.44
C ILE A 258 6.89 -12.15 1.29
N MET A 259 7.00 -11.92 2.60
CA MET A 259 7.67 -12.87 3.49
C MET A 259 6.98 -14.23 3.48
N GLN A 260 5.67 -14.28 3.49
CA GLN A 260 4.93 -15.53 3.34
C GLN A 260 5.18 -16.19 1.98
N ALA A 261 5.18 -15.43 0.89
CA ALA A 261 5.49 -15.94 -0.44
C ALA A 261 6.90 -16.53 -0.54
N CYS A 262 7.88 -15.93 0.14
CA CYS A 262 9.22 -16.50 0.26
C CYS A 262 9.19 -17.86 0.97
N MET A 263 8.46 -17.99 2.08
CA MET A 263 8.29 -19.27 2.78
C MET A 263 7.58 -20.30 1.92
N ASP A 264 6.52 -19.93 1.20
CA ASP A 264 5.79 -20.83 0.30
C ASP A 264 6.67 -21.35 -0.84
N LEU A 265 7.64 -20.56 -1.27
CA LEU A 265 8.58 -20.93 -2.33
C LEU A 265 9.67 -21.88 -1.80
N ILE A 266 10.27 -21.58 -0.64
CA ILE A 266 11.44 -22.32 -0.19
C ILE A 266 11.12 -23.60 0.57
N VAL A 267 9.99 -23.66 1.31
CA VAL A 267 9.66 -24.85 2.12
C VAL A 267 9.52 -26.12 1.28
N PRO A 268 8.75 -26.16 0.18
CA PRO A 268 8.75 -27.33 -0.70
C PRO A 268 10.12 -27.60 -1.32
N TYR A 269 10.80 -26.55 -1.77
CA TYR A 269 12.09 -26.67 -2.47
C TYR A 269 13.16 -27.34 -1.64
N ILE A 270 13.29 -27.01 -0.33
CA ILE A 270 14.32 -27.60 0.55
C ILE A 270 14.11 -29.09 0.80
N HIS A 271 12.87 -29.61 0.63
CA HIS A 271 12.58 -31.04 0.68
C HIS A 271 12.91 -31.75 -0.63
N ASP A 272 12.60 -31.14 -1.77
CA ASP A 272 12.71 -31.74 -3.09
C ASP A 272 14.15 -31.69 -3.63
N ARG A 273 14.87 -30.59 -3.35
CA ARG A 273 16.25 -30.39 -3.82
C ARG A 273 17.24 -31.21 -3.00
N LYS A 274 17.99 -32.08 -3.69
CA LYS A 274 19.03 -32.91 -3.05
C LYS A 274 20.43 -32.51 -3.49
N GLN A 275 21.36 -32.46 -2.56
CA GLN A 275 22.80 -32.31 -2.78
C GLN A 275 23.55 -33.14 -1.74
N PHE A 276 24.74 -33.64 -2.10
CA PHE A 276 25.54 -34.50 -1.24
C PHE A 276 24.77 -35.72 -0.69
N GLY A 277 23.85 -36.25 -1.49
CA GLY A 277 23.06 -37.45 -1.17
C GLY A 277 21.83 -37.25 -0.27
N GLN A 278 21.52 -36.02 0.16
CA GLN A 278 20.39 -35.71 1.05
C GLN A 278 19.66 -34.45 0.65
N SER A 279 18.45 -34.23 1.20
CA SER A 279 17.69 -33.01 0.99
C SER A 279 18.44 -31.79 1.55
N ILE A 280 18.40 -30.65 0.85
CA ILE A 280 19.14 -29.46 1.32
C ILE A 280 18.61 -28.94 2.66
N GLY A 281 17.33 -29.21 3.00
CA GLY A 281 16.73 -28.87 4.29
C GLY A 281 17.34 -29.63 5.49
N GLU A 282 18.16 -30.66 5.27
CA GLU A 282 18.88 -31.37 6.30
C GLU A 282 20.21 -30.69 6.71
N PHE A 283 20.68 -29.71 5.91
CA PHE A 283 21.89 -28.96 6.26
C PHE A 283 21.60 -27.85 7.27
N GLN A 284 22.40 -27.79 8.34
CA GLN A 284 22.21 -26.85 9.44
C GLN A 284 22.23 -25.37 9.01
N LEU A 285 23.03 -25.00 7.99
CA LEU A 285 23.07 -23.63 7.47
C LEU A 285 21.78 -23.26 6.73
N ILE A 286 21.09 -24.21 6.11
CA ILE A 286 19.75 -24.00 5.52
C ILE A 286 18.70 -23.93 6.62
N GLN A 287 18.75 -24.82 7.60
CA GLN A 287 17.86 -24.82 8.77
C GLN A 287 17.93 -23.48 9.52
N GLY A 288 19.14 -22.92 9.70
CA GLY A 288 19.35 -21.61 10.31
C GLY A 288 18.61 -20.50 9.55
N LYS A 289 18.77 -20.43 8.23
CA LYS A 289 18.05 -19.44 7.40
C LYS A 289 16.53 -19.59 7.50
N VAL A 290 16.00 -20.80 7.40
CA VAL A 290 14.57 -21.08 7.51
C VAL A 290 14.03 -20.68 8.89
N ALA A 291 14.79 -20.95 9.95
CA ALA A 291 14.44 -20.55 11.32
C ALA A 291 14.34 -19.01 11.45
N ASP A 292 15.33 -18.29 10.92
CA ASP A 292 15.31 -16.82 10.90
C ASP A 292 14.11 -16.27 10.12
N MET A 293 13.85 -16.80 8.92
CA MET A 293 12.71 -16.41 8.08
C MET A 293 11.37 -16.65 8.79
N TYR A 294 11.17 -17.83 9.38
CA TYR A 294 9.97 -18.16 10.15
C TYR A 294 9.75 -17.21 11.34
N THR A 295 10.83 -16.96 12.09
CA THR A 295 10.78 -16.08 13.27
C THR A 295 10.44 -14.64 12.88
N GLN A 296 11.09 -14.12 11.83
CA GLN A 296 10.84 -12.75 11.33
C GLN A 296 9.43 -12.58 10.80
N LEU A 297 8.88 -13.54 10.07
CA LEU A 297 7.50 -13.52 9.59
C LEU A 297 6.50 -13.44 10.76
N ASN A 298 6.65 -14.32 11.77
CA ASN A 298 5.73 -14.33 12.91
C ASN A 298 5.87 -13.07 13.78
N ALA A 299 7.09 -12.54 13.97
CA ALA A 299 7.30 -11.27 14.65
C ALA A 299 6.63 -10.09 13.91
N SER A 300 6.75 -10.06 12.57
CA SER A 300 6.07 -9.06 11.73
C SER A 300 4.56 -9.13 11.88
N ARG A 301 3.97 -10.33 11.82
CA ARG A 301 2.53 -10.55 11.99
C ARG A 301 2.04 -10.13 13.38
N ALA A 302 2.74 -10.55 14.44
CA ALA A 302 2.39 -10.20 15.80
C ALA A 302 2.32 -8.68 16.00
N TYR A 303 3.33 -7.96 15.52
CA TYR A 303 3.37 -6.50 15.60
C TYR A 303 2.29 -5.87 14.71
N LEU A 304 2.16 -6.32 13.46
CA LEU A 304 1.19 -5.79 12.50
C LEU A 304 -0.25 -5.93 13.00
N TYR A 305 -0.63 -7.11 13.46
CA TYR A 305 -2.01 -7.35 13.90
C TYR A 305 -2.34 -6.60 15.18
N ALA A 306 -1.39 -6.47 16.12
CA ALA A 306 -1.56 -5.66 17.31
C ALA A 306 -1.79 -4.17 16.97
N VAL A 307 -1.01 -3.62 16.04
CA VAL A 307 -1.18 -2.21 15.61
C VAL A 307 -2.46 -2.03 14.79
N ALA A 308 -2.84 -3.00 13.95
CA ALA A 308 -4.11 -2.96 13.21
C ALA A 308 -5.32 -2.95 14.14
N GLN A 309 -5.32 -3.75 15.20
CA GLN A 309 -6.35 -3.74 16.24
C GLN A 309 -6.37 -2.41 17.02
N ALA A 310 -5.21 -1.80 17.27
CA ALA A 310 -5.14 -0.46 17.87
C ALA A 310 -5.75 0.60 16.95
N CYS A 311 -5.57 0.48 15.62
CA CYS A 311 -6.26 1.35 14.64
C CYS A 311 -7.79 1.27 14.76
N GLU A 312 -8.35 0.10 14.96
CA GLU A 312 -9.80 -0.09 15.12
C GLU A 312 -10.35 0.60 16.37
N ARG A 313 -9.59 0.60 17.45
CA ARG A 313 -9.93 1.28 18.69
C ARG A 313 -9.59 2.78 18.68
N GLY A 314 -8.98 3.29 17.62
CA GLY A 314 -8.51 4.69 17.55
C GLY A 314 -7.31 4.99 18.45
N GLU A 315 -6.57 3.96 18.88
CA GLU A 315 -5.44 4.03 19.83
C GLU A 315 -4.06 3.98 19.14
N THR A 316 -4.02 3.83 17.80
CA THR A 316 -2.74 3.76 17.09
C THR A 316 -1.94 5.05 17.24
N THR A 317 -0.64 4.92 17.40
CA THR A 317 0.29 6.05 17.44
C THR A 317 1.09 6.14 16.15
N ARG A 318 1.60 7.33 15.87
CA ARG A 318 2.47 7.57 14.71
C ARG A 318 3.74 6.71 14.77
N LYS A 319 4.32 6.54 15.97
CA LYS A 319 5.52 5.70 16.18
C LYS A 319 5.24 4.23 15.94
N ASP A 320 4.08 3.70 16.37
CA ASP A 320 3.71 2.30 16.15
C ASP A 320 3.43 2.01 14.68
N ALA A 321 2.69 2.89 14.01
CA ALA A 321 2.45 2.80 12.58
C ALA A 321 3.76 2.85 11.76
N ALA A 322 4.71 3.72 12.15
CA ALA A 322 6.03 3.77 11.51
C ALA A 322 6.89 2.56 11.85
N GLY A 323 6.80 2.04 13.07
CA GLY A 323 7.56 0.89 13.55
C GLY A 323 7.20 -0.40 12.83
N VAL A 324 5.92 -0.66 12.63
CA VAL A 324 5.46 -1.89 11.98
C VAL A 324 5.92 -1.96 10.52
N ILE A 325 5.83 -0.86 9.76
CA ILE A 325 6.29 -0.87 8.36
C ILE A 325 7.81 -0.82 8.28
N LEU A 326 8.51 -0.16 9.20
CA LEU A 326 9.97 -0.18 9.25
C LEU A 326 10.48 -1.62 9.41
N TYR A 327 9.94 -2.35 10.37
CA TYR A 327 10.36 -3.72 10.63
C TYR A 327 10.00 -4.65 9.48
N SER A 328 8.74 -4.68 9.04
CA SER A 328 8.27 -5.60 8.01
C SER A 328 8.95 -5.36 6.64
N ALA A 329 9.19 -4.11 6.26
CA ALA A 329 9.82 -3.76 4.98
C ALA A 329 11.27 -4.29 4.90
N GLU A 330 12.09 -4.01 5.93
CA GLU A 330 13.48 -4.46 5.96
C GLU A 330 13.59 -5.99 6.08
N ARG A 331 12.68 -6.61 6.84
CA ARG A 331 12.67 -8.09 6.96
C ARG A 331 12.23 -8.76 5.67
N ALA A 332 11.28 -8.19 4.93
CA ALA A 332 10.87 -8.73 3.63
C ALA A 332 12.01 -8.73 2.61
N THR A 333 12.78 -7.64 2.53
CA THR A 333 13.96 -7.56 1.65
C THR A 333 15.00 -8.61 2.06
N GLN A 334 15.29 -8.75 3.35
CA GLN A 334 16.25 -9.75 3.83
C GLN A 334 15.77 -11.17 3.53
N MET A 335 14.51 -11.47 3.79
CA MET A 335 13.93 -12.79 3.51
C MET A 335 13.94 -13.14 2.02
N ALA A 336 13.69 -12.16 1.15
CA ALA A 336 13.77 -12.37 -0.30
C ALA A 336 15.21 -12.67 -0.75
N LEU A 337 16.23 -12.02 -0.17
CA LEU A 337 17.64 -12.36 -0.39
C LEU A 337 17.97 -13.77 0.10
N ASP A 338 17.48 -14.16 1.28
CA ASP A 338 17.68 -15.51 1.81
C ASP A 338 16.97 -16.57 0.97
N ALA A 339 15.77 -16.28 0.44
CA ALA A 339 15.07 -17.16 -0.50
C ALA A 339 15.89 -17.39 -1.79
N ILE A 340 16.43 -16.32 -2.39
CA ILE A 340 17.33 -16.42 -3.55
C ILE A 340 18.53 -17.30 -3.20
N GLN A 341 19.16 -17.08 -2.04
CA GLN A 341 20.33 -17.84 -1.62
C GLN A 341 20.04 -19.33 -1.39
N ILE A 342 18.88 -19.65 -0.79
CA ILE A 342 18.45 -21.05 -0.57
C ILE A 342 18.20 -21.77 -1.91
N LEU A 343 17.60 -21.07 -2.89
CA LEU A 343 17.35 -21.60 -4.23
C LEU A 343 18.64 -21.79 -5.03
N GLY A 344 19.74 -21.12 -4.66
CA GLY A 344 21.00 -21.18 -5.39
C GLY A 344 20.86 -20.64 -6.82
N GLY A 345 21.37 -21.37 -7.82
CA GLY A 345 21.26 -20.96 -9.22
C GLY A 345 19.83 -20.75 -9.70
N ASN A 346 18.87 -21.54 -9.19
CA ASN A 346 17.44 -21.36 -9.50
C ASN A 346 16.87 -20.04 -8.96
N GLY A 347 17.43 -19.51 -7.87
CA GLY A 347 17.04 -18.20 -7.35
C GLY A 347 17.52 -17.01 -8.19
N TYR A 348 18.46 -17.26 -9.11
CA TYR A 348 19.08 -16.21 -9.95
C TYR A 348 18.51 -16.13 -11.38
N ILE A 349 17.51 -16.97 -11.69
CA ILE A 349 16.83 -16.96 -12.97
C ILE A 349 15.36 -16.54 -12.82
N ASN A 350 14.81 -15.92 -13.85
CA ASN A 350 13.47 -15.31 -13.79
C ASN A 350 12.31 -16.32 -13.84
N GLU A 351 12.57 -17.59 -14.13
CA GLU A 351 11.63 -18.69 -14.05
C GLU A 351 11.16 -18.97 -12.61
N PHE A 352 11.97 -18.59 -11.63
CA PHE A 352 11.62 -18.61 -10.22
C PHE A 352 11.22 -17.21 -9.72
N PRO A 353 10.19 -17.08 -8.87
CA PRO A 353 9.66 -15.77 -8.47
C PRO A 353 10.55 -15.00 -7.47
N ALA A 354 11.65 -15.59 -6.96
CA ALA A 354 12.46 -14.99 -5.91
C ALA A 354 13.03 -13.61 -6.28
N GLY A 355 13.49 -13.42 -7.53
CA GLY A 355 13.96 -12.14 -8.03
C GLY A 355 12.87 -11.08 -8.07
N ARG A 356 11.62 -11.46 -8.44
CA ARG A 356 10.46 -10.56 -8.38
C ARG A 356 10.15 -10.17 -6.94
N LEU A 357 10.10 -11.12 -6.00
CA LEU A 357 9.84 -10.85 -4.59
C LEU A 357 10.84 -9.87 -4.00
N LEU A 358 12.14 -9.98 -4.34
CA LEU A 358 13.17 -9.04 -3.91
C LEU A 358 12.95 -7.64 -4.49
N ARG A 359 12.68 -7.53 -5.79
CA ARG A 359 12.45 -6.24 -6.46
C ARG A 359 11.22 -5.53 -5.91
N ASP A 360 10.16 -6.30 -5.63
CA ASP A 360 8.92 -5.78 -5.04
C ASP A 360 9.12 -5.36 -3.58
N ALA A 361 9.82 -6.16 -2.77
CA ALA A 361 10.10 -5.86 -1.37
C ALA A 361 10.82 -4.51 -1.20
N LYS A 362 11.74 -4.18 -2.09
CA LYS A 362 12.56 -2.95 -1.98
C LYS A 362 11.74 -1.66 -1.97
N LEU A 363 10.57 -1.63 -2.63
CA LEU A 363 9.72 -0.44 -2.60
C LEU A 363 9.27 -0.08 -1.19
N TYR A 364 8.99 -1.07 -0.35
CA TYR A 364 8.47 -0.83 1.00
C TYR A 364 9.46 -0.15 1.95
N GLU A 365 10.76 -0.17 1.66
CA GLU A 365 11.76 0.61 2.37
C GLU A 365 11.80 2.09 1.94
N ILE A 366 11.17 2.43 0.80
CA ILE A 366 11.21 3.75 0.16
C ILE A 366 9.87 4.47 0.29
N GLY A 367 8.76 3.79 -0.04
CA GLY A 367 7.41 4.35 -0.08
C GLY A 367 6.79 4.58 1.30
N ALA A 368 5.80 5.47 1.41
CA ALA A 368 5.16 5.88 2.68
C ALA A 368 6.14 6.43 3.75
N GLY A 369 7.20 7.10 3.28
CA GLY A 369 8.37 7.54 4.04
C GLY A 369 9.48 6.47 4.06
N THR A 370 10.72 6.89 3.81
CA THR A 370 11.86 5.95 3.79
C THR A 370 12.12 5.34 5.16
N SER A 371 12.87 4.24 5.20
CA SER A 371 13.30 3.60 6.46
C SER A 371 14.00 4.60 7.40
N GLU A 372 14.75 5.55 6.87
CA GLU A 372 15.43 6.61 7.62
C GLU A 372 14.43 7.61 8.23
N ILE A 373 13.43 8.04 7.44
CA ILE A 373 12.36 8.94 7.91
C ILE A 373 11.55 8.28 9.02
N ARG A 374 11.24 6.99 8.90
CA ARG A 374 10.53 6.23 9.94
C ARG A 374 11.33 6.15 11.24
N ARG A 375 12.64 5.87 11.16
CA ARG A 375 13.53 5.88 12.34
C ARG A 375 13.61 7.23 13.02
N MET A 376 13.80 8.29 12.21
CA MET A 376 13.81 9.66 12.71
C MET A 376 12.49 10.01 13.43
N LEU A 377 11.36 9.64 12.84
CA LEU A 377 10.03 9.88 13.38
C LEU A 377 9.85 9.16 14.73
N ILE A 378 10.13 7.86 14.79
CA ILE A 378 9.99 7.04 16.01
C ILE A 378 10.87 7.61 17.13
N GLY A 379 12.14 7.89 16.85
CA GLY A 379 13.07 8.42 17.85
C GLY A 379 12.64 9.79 18.36
N ARG A 380 12.16 10.67 17.48
CA ARG A 380 11.66 12.00 17.86
C ARG A 380 10.40 11.93 18.71
N GLU A 381 9.42 11.10 18.35
CA GLU A 381 8.19 10.94 19.12
C GLU A 381 8.50 10.42 20.54
N LEU A 382 9.31 9.36 20.63
CA LEU A 382 9.74 8.81 21.93
C LEU A 382 10.46 9.86 22.79
N PHE A 383 11.38 10.65 22.20
CA PHE A 383 12.08 11.69 22.94
C PHE A 383 11.13 12.79 23.45
N ASN A 384 10.12 13.16 22.65
CA ASN A 384 9.14 14.18 23.05
C ASN A 384 8.19 13.68 24.15
N GLU A 385 7.78 12.43 24.11
CA GLU A 385 6.89 11.80 25.10
C GLU A 385 7.55 11.55 26.47
N THR A 386 8.89 11.51 26.53
CA THR A 386 9.67 11.22 27.75
C THR A 386 10.32 12.46 28.37
N ARG A 387 9.97 13.66 27.92
CA ARG A 387 10.43 14.94 28.48
C ARG A 387 9.73 15.34 29.75
#